data_a84fe503c27121757ff3146ff9d17679
#
_entry.id   a84fe503c27121757ff3146ff9d17679
#
_cell.length_a   1.000
_cell.length_b   1.000
_cell.length_c   1.000
_cell.angle_alpha   90.00
_cell.angle_beta   90.00
_cell.angle_gamma   90.00
#
_symmetry.space_group_name_H-M   'P 1'
#
loop_
_entity.id
_entity.type
_entity.pdbx_description
1 polymer ?
#
loop_
_entity_poly.entity_id
_entity_poly.type
_entity_poly.pdbx_seq_one_letter_code
_entity_poly.pdbx_strand_id
1 'polypeptide(L)'
;MQAEGEEEEESSDEEVEAPADGEVEAEQSDFEIAWEILDLTRLLYTESLDSMGTTAVPPEPFDEHRSEGEGDTFEVYTARFVKLADVYMLMGDISLETENFPQGVKDYGEALSLLRRAFPSTSGRIRECLFKLSLAQEFVGDDECLNAAVECMDEVVMMIDKKVDPELYVDVVTRLADLKNVRKERAKEKEQLRGLFKDVAATLQEAGTTSGEKRKDVPVANDLNGLVKRRKKQ
;
A
#
# COMPACT_ATOMS: atom_id res chain seq x y z
N MET A 1 -65.74 -8.42 -38.68
CA MET A 1 -65.90 -9.87 -38.75
C MET A 1 -64.47 -10.41 -38.67
N GLN A 2 -64.02 -10.75 -37.47
CA GLN A 2 -63.89 -12.09 -36.90
C GLN A 2 -62.85 -12.90 -37.68
N ALA A 3 -61.85 -13.48 -37.16
CA ALA A 3 -61.80 -14.31 -35.94
C ALA A 3 -60.34 -14.37 -35.37
N GLU A 4 -60.33 -14.56 -34.09
CA GLU A 4 -59.21 -14.95 -33.21
C GLU A 4 -58.70 -16.34 -33.60
N GLY A 5 -57.40 -16.56 -33.51
CA GLY A 5 -56.73 -17.85 -33.55
C GLY A 5 -55.61 -17.82 -32.52
N GLU A 6 -55.91 -18.43 -31.37
CA GLU A 6 -54.95 -18.76 -30.32
C GLU A 6 -54.10 -19.92 -30.83
N GLU A 7 -52.76 -19.74 -30.87
CA GLU A 7 -51.80 -20.84 -31.00
C GLU A 7 -51.04 -20.98 -29.68
N GLU A 8 -51.27 -22.13 -29.03
CA GLU A 8 -50.54 -22.62 -27.88
C GLU A 8 -49.12 -23.02 -28.31
N GLU A 9 -48.10 -22.33 -27.78
CA GLU A 9 -46.72 -22.79 -27.90
C GLU A 9 -46.37 -23.73 -26.75
N GLU A 10 -46.13 -24.98 -27.08
CA GLU A 10 -45.54 -26.01 -26.22
C GLU A 10 -44.13 -25.63 -25.84
N SER A 11 -43.91 -25.48 -24.55
CA SER A 11 -42.60 -25.36 -23.92
C SER A 11 -41.92 -26.72 -23.94
N SER A 12 -40.94 -26.91 -24.79
CA SER A 12 -39.96 -27.99 -24.68
C SER A 12 -38.81 -27.59 -23.78
N ASP A 13 -38.79 -28.16 -22.58
CA ASP A 13 -37.64 -28.17 -21.69
C ASP A 13 -36.49 -28.94 -22.35
N GLU A 14 -35.54 -28.21 -22.92
CA GLU A 14 -34.26 -28.75 -23.32
C GLU A 14 -33.29 -28.56 -22.14
N GLU A 15 -33.10 -29.66 -21.38
CA GLU A 15 -32.01 -29.76 -20.41
C GLU A 15 -30.66 -29.59 -21.14
N VAL A 16 -30.08 -28.41 -21.03
CA VAL A 16 -28.71 -28.19 -21.47
C VAL A 16 -27.78 -28.74 -20.39
N GLU A 17 -27.22 -29.92 -20.62
CA GLU A 17 -26.09 -30.44 -19.86
C GLU A 17 -24.97 -29.42 -19.83
N ALA A 18 -24.59 -29.03 -18.62
CA ALA A 18 -23.40 -28.20 -18.37
C ALA A 18 -22.15 -28.96 -18.83
N PRO A 19 -21.24 -28.37 -19.63
CA PRO A 19 -19.98 -29.00 -19.94
C PRO A 19 -19.12 -29.05 -18.69
N ALA A 20 -18.60 -30.27 -18.41
CA ALA A 20 -17.68 -30.58 -17.35
C ALA A 20 -16.37 -29.78 -17.45
N ASP A 21 -15.86 -29.43 -16.27
CA ASP A 21 -14.44 -29.13 -15.96
C ASP A 21 -13.56 -28.67 -17.14
N GLY A 22 -13.69 -27.41 -17.53
CA GLY A 22 -12.63 -26.63 -18.10
C GLY A 22 -12.06 -25.78 -16.97
N GLU A 23 -10.79 -25.96 -16.65
CA GLU A 23 -10.01 -24.99 -15.88
C GLU A 23 -10.22 -23.64 -16.58
N VAL A 24 -11.05 -22.78 -16.01
CA VAL A 24 -11.17 -21.39 -16.42
C VAL A 24 -9.86 -20.77 -15.96
N GLU A 25 -8.88 -20.66 -16.86
CA GLU A 25 -7.72 -19.79 -16.65
C GLU A 25 -8.33 -18.43 -16.32
N ALA A 26 -8.16 -18.00 -15.05
CA ALA A 26 -8.65 -16.70 -14.64
C ALA A 26 -7.92 -15.67 -15.52
N GLU A 27 -8.67 -14.93 -16.33
CA GLU A 27 -8.11 -13.87 -17.17
C GLU A 27 -7.40 -12.89 -16.23
N GLN A 28 -6.08 -12.70 -16.42
CA GLN A 28 -5.31 -11.75 -15.66
C GLN A 28 -5.89 -10.35 -15.88
N SER A 29 -6.00 -9.59 -14.80
CA SER A 29 -6.44 -8.19 -14.91
C SER A 29 -5.38 -7.36 -15.65
N ASP A 30 -5.81 -6.28 -16.32
CA ASP A 30 -4.89 -5.36 -17.01
C ASP A 30 -3.81 -4.82 -16.06
N PHE A 31 -4.13 -4.66 -14.78
CA PHE A 31 -3.18 -4.23 -13.75
C PHE A 31 -2.14 -5.30 -13.43
N GLU A 32 -2.50 -6.58 -13.41
CA GLU A 32 -1.56 -7.69 -13.19
C GLU A 32 -0.58 -7.78 -14.35
N ILE A 33 -1.07 -7.71 -15.59
CA ILE A 33 -0.22 -7.72 -16.79
C ILE A 33 0.72 -6.50 -16.80
N ALA A 34 0.20 -5.32 -16.48
CA ALA A 34 1.00 -4.10 -16.41
C ALA A 34 2.08 -4.20 -15.33
N TRP A 35 1.75 -4.74 -14.16
CA TRP A 35 2.70 -4.95 -13.07
C TRP A 35 3.80 -5.94 -13.45
N GLU A 36 3.48 -7.06 -14.09
CA GLU A 36 4.45 -8.05 -14.56
C GLU A 36 5.44 -7.45 -15.59
N ILE A 37 4.92 -6.65 -16.53
CA ILE A 37 5.76 -5.95 -17.51
C ILE A 37 6.70 -4.95 -16.81
N LEU A 38 6.20 -4.20 -15.85
CA LEU A 38 7.01 -3.24 -15.08
C LEU A 38 8.05 -3.95 -14.22
N ASP A 39 7.72 -5.08 -13.58
CA ASP A 39 8.67 -5.86 -12.79
C ASP A 39 9.80 -6.43 -13.65
N LEU A 40 9.48 -6.98 -14.83
CA LEU A 40 10.50 -7.38 -15.80
C LEU A 40 11.36 -6.19 -16.23
N THR A 41 10.76 -5.04 -16.51
CA THR A 41 11.47 -3.83 -16.90
C THR A 41 12.39 -3.35 -15.77
N ARG A 42 11.95 -3.40 -14.53
CA ARG A 42 12.76 -3.12 -13.33
C ARG A 42 13.97 -4.00 -13.25
N LEU A 43 13.81 -5.32 -13.44
CA LEU A 43 14.91 -6.28 -13.44
C LEU A 43 15.94 -5.97 -14.52
N LEU A 44 15.49 -5.68 -15.75
CA LEU A 44 16.38 -5.35 -16.87
C LEU A 44 17.19 -4.06 -16.64
N TYR A 45 16.55 -3.01 -16.08
CA TYR A 45 17.29 -1.78 -15.76
C TYR A 45 18.25 -1.99 -14.60
N THR A 46 17.89 -2.77 -13.58
CA THR A 46 18.77 -3.11 -12.46
C THR A 46 20.00 -3.87 -12.95
N GLU A 47 19.83 -4.94 -13.74
CA GLU A 47 20.93 -5.70 -14.32
C GLU A 47 21.81 -4.82 -15.22
N SER A 48 21.18 -3.94 -16.00
CA SER A 48 21.90 -3.00 -16.86
C SER A 48 22.76 -2.01 -16.05
N LEU A 49 22.27 -1.52 -14.92
CA LEU A 49 23.03 -0.64 -14.03
C LEU A 49 24.18 -1.40 -13.33
N ASP A 50 23.93 -2.62 -12.86
CA ASP A 50 24.93 -3.47 -12.22
C ASP A 50 26.07 -3.81 -13.19
N SER A 51 25.76 -4.04 -14.45
CA SER A 51 26.74 -4.32 -15.49
C SER A 51 27.67 -3.15 -15.81
N MET A 52 27.26 -1.91 -15.51
CA MET A 52 28.07 -0.70 -15.73
C MET A 52 29.12 -0.48 -14.67
N GLY A 53 29.04 -1.17 -13.54
CA GLY A 53 30.02 -1.11 -12.45
C GLY A 53 29.85 0.10 -11.52
N THR A 54 30.53 0.02 -10.36
CA THR A 54 30.39 1.01 -9.27
C THR A 54 31.02 2.37 -9.56
N THR A 55 31.88 2.48 -10.56
CA THR A 55 32.53 3.75 -10.94
C THR A 55 31.59 4.77 -11.57
N ALA A 56 30.44 4.32 -12.03
CA ALA A 56 29.41 5.16 -12.65
C ALA A 56 28.31 5.61 -11.67
N VAL A 57 28.38 5.18 -10.39
CA VAL A 57 27.34 5.53 -9.40
C VAL A 57 27.49 6.99 -8.99
N PRO A 58 26.43 7.84 -9.16
CA PRO A 58 26.46 9.20 -8.66
C PRO A 58 26.67 9.20 -7.14
N PRO A 59 27.49 10.13 -6.58
CA PRO A 59 27.56 10.29 -5.15
C PRO A 59 26.20 10.68 -4.59
N GLU A 60 25.86 10.19 -3.41
CA GLU A 60 24.66 10.58 -2.68
C GLU A 60 25.03 11.65 -1.63
N PRO A 61 24.20 12.69 -1.49
CA PRO A 61 23.09 13.16 -2.33
C PRO A 61 23.57 13.77 -3.66
N PHE A 62 22.61 14.18 -4.52
CA PHE A 62 22.93 14.87 -5.77
C PHE A 62 23.83 16.08 -5.53
N ASP A 63 24.98 16.12 -6.22
CA ASP A 63 25.93 17.23 -6.13
C ASP A 63 25.77 18.16 -7.34
N GLU A 64 25.31 19.39 -7.11
CA GLU A 64 25.18 20.42 -8.15
C GLU A 64 26.54 20.87 -8.72
N HIS A 65 27.63 20.65 -7.98
CA HIS A 65 29.00 20.99 -8.40
C HIS A 65 29.69 19.88 -9.19
N ARG A 66 28.98 18.80 -9.51
CA ARG A 66 29.52 17.72 -10.31
C ARG A 66 30.05 18.28 -11.63
N SER A 67 31.33 18.15 -11.88
CA SER A 67 32.00 18.65 -13.07
C SER A 67 31.45 17.94 -14.32
N GLU A 68 31.16 18.73 -15.36
CA GLU A 68 30.69 18.26 -16.69
C GLU A 68 31.71 17.33 -17.44
N GLY A 69 32.64 16.75 -16.75
CA GLY A 69 33.81 16.06 -17.33
C GLY A 69 33.79 14.53 -17.35
N GLU A 70 32.73 13.87 -16.85
CA GLU A 70 32.73 12.40 -16.73
C GLU A 70 32.11 11.65 -17.91
N GLY A 71 31.92 12.29 -19.06
CA GLY A 71 31.70 11.64 -20.37
C GLY A 71 30.39 10.88 -20.54
N ASP A 72 30.20 10.32 -21.74
CA ASP A 72 29.00 9.61 -22.22
C ASP A 72 28.49 8.51 -21.26
N THR A 73 29.38 7.85 -20.50
CA THR A 73 29.03 6.76 -19.59
C THR A 73 28.19 7.27 -18.41
N PHE A 74 28.50 8.46 -17.89
CA PHE A 74 27.74 9.06 -16.77
C PHE A 74 26.33 9.47 -17.21
N GLU A 75 26.20 10.09 -18.39
CA GLU A 75 24.88 10.47 -18.92
C GLU A 75 24.00 9.22 -19.17
N VAL A 76 24.56 8.17 -19.75
CA VAL A 76 23.86 6.90 -19.98
C VAL A 76 23.45 6.25 -18.66
N TYR A 77 24.33 6.26 -17.67
CA TYR A 77 24.02 5.75 -16.34
C TYR A 77 22.88 6.52 -15.69
N THR A 78 22.98 7.86 -15.69
CA THR A 78 21.94 8.73 -15.11
C THR A 78 20.60 8.54 -15.82
N ALA A 79 20.60 8.43 -17.15
CA ALA A 79 19.38 8.19 -17.90
C ALA A 79 18.70 6.85 -17.52
N ARG A 80 19.48 5.77 -17.34
CA ARG A 80 18.94 4.46 -16.90
C ARG A 80 18.43 4.51 -15.46
N PHE A 81 19.13 5.23 -14.62
CA PHE A 81 18.75 5.44 -13.21
C PHE A 81 17.41 6.16 -13.09
N VAL A 82 17.22 7.21 -13.90
CA VAL A 82 15.95 7.94 -13.99
C VAL A 82 14.84 7.04 -14.52
N LYS A 83 15.12 6.21 -15.54
CA LYS A 83 14.13 5.26 -16.06
C LYS A 83 13.74 4.19 -15.05
N LEU A 84 14.68 3.70 -14.26
CA LEU A 84 14.37 2.78 -13.17
C LEU A 84 13.48 3.46 -12.11
N ALA A 85 13.74 4.72 -11.78
CA ALA A 85 12.86 5.49 -10.89
C ALA A 85 11.44 5.66 -11.47
N ASP A 86 11.33 5.92 -12.79
CA ASP A 86 10.03 5.99 -13.47
C ASP A 86 9.25 4.66 -13.39
N VAL A 87 9.94 3.53 -13.52
CA VAL A 87 9.34 2.20 -13.38
C VAL A 87 8.79 2.01 -11.97
N TYR A 88 9.57 2.32 -10.93
CA TYR A 88 9.09 2.24 -9.56
C TYR A 88 7.92 3.19 -9.27
N MET A 89 7.91 4.40 -9.86
CA MET A 89 6.77 5.31 -9.76
C MET A 89 5.50 4.69 -10.34
N LEU A 90 5.58 4.07 -11.51
CA LEU A 90 4.45 3.40 -12.16
C LEU A 90 3.98 2.16 -11.38
N MET A 91 4.91 1.36 -10.82
CA MET A 91 4.56 0.23 -9.94
C MET A 91 3.83 0.72 -8.68
N GLY A 92 4.27 1.83 -8.10
CA GLY A 92 3.58 2.48 -7.00
C GLY A 92 2.18 2.97 -7.38
N ASP A 93 2.01 3.54 -8.58
CA ASP A 93 0.70 3.98 -9.08
C ASP A 93 -0.27 2.78 -9.22
N ILE A 94 0.18 1.65 -9.78
CA ILE A 94 -0.61 0.41 -9.85
C ILE A 94 -0.95 -0.09 -8.44
N SER A 95 0.02 -0.05 -7.52
CA SER A 95 -0.20 -0.48 -6.14
C SER A 95 -1.23 0.38 -5.41
N LEU A 96 -1.31 1.68 -5.70
CA LEU A 96 -2.38 2.55 -5.19
C LEU A 96 -3.74 2.20 -5.78
N GLU A 97 -3.83 2.02 -7.10
CA GLU A 97 -5.08 1.69 -7.80
C GLU A 97 -5.64 0.32 -7.39
N THR A 98 -4.76 -0.62 -7.06
CA THR A 98 -5.12 -1.97 -6.59
C THR A 98 -5.25 -2.06 -5.07
N GLU A 99 -5.23 -0.93 -4.35
CA GLU A 99 -5.31 -0.84 -2.89
C GLU A 99 -4.21 -1.62 -2.14
N ASN A 100 -3.10 -1.95 -2.81
CA ASN A 100 -1.94 -2.57 -2.20
C ASN A 100 -0.98 -1.50 -1.65
N PHE A 101 -1.49 -0.70 -0.71
CA PHE A 101 -0.77 0.45 -0.15
C PHE A 101 0.60 0.12 0.45
N PRO A 102 0.80 -1.02 1.16
CA PRO A 102 2.12 -1.37 1.67
C PRO A 102 3.17 -1.61 0.58
N GLN A 103 2.75 -2.12 -0.58
CA GLN A 103 3.64 -2.25 -1.74
C GLN A 103 3.90 -0.89 -2.38
N GLY A 104 2.88 -0.03 -2.50
CA GLY A 104 3.04 1.34 -3.00
C GLY A 104 4.05 2.15 -2.18
N VAL A 105 4.05 2.01 -0.85
CA VAL A 105 5.04 2.65 0.03
C VAL A 105 6.46 2.20 -0.30
N LYS A 106 6.68 0.92 -0.58
CA LYS A 106 7.99 0.38 -0.97
C LYS A 106 8.43 0.93 -2.32
N ASP A 107 7.55 0.85 -3.32
CA ASP A 107 7.86 1.25 -4.69
C ASP A 107 8.18 2.74 -4.78
N TYR A 108 7.36 3.61 -4.18
CA TYR A 108 7.66 5.04 -4.11
C TYR A 108 8.91 5.35 -3.27
N GLY A 109 9.18 4.57 -2.21
CA GLY A 109 10.40 4.69 -1.42
C GLY A 109 11.65 4.43 -2.25
N GLU A 110 11.65 3.36 -3.06
CA GLU A 110 12.74 3.06 -4.00
C GLU A 110 12.87 4.14 -5.07
N ALA A 111 11.75 4.56 -5.68
CA ALA A 111 11.74 5.67 -6.63
C ALA A 111 12.36 6.94 -6.04
N LEU A 112 11.97 7.32 -4.82
CA LEU A 112 12.49 8.50 -4.13
C LEU A 112 14.00 8.42 -3.90
N SER A 113 14.49 7.25 -3.47
CA SER A 113 15.92 6.98 -3.28
C SER A 113 16.71 7.24 -4.57
N LEU A 114 16.21 6.74 -5.70
CA LEU A 114 16.81 6.93 -7.02
C LEU A 114 16.74 8.40 -7.47
N LEU A 115 15.58 9.04 -7.30
CA LEU A 115 15.37 10.43 -7.71
C LEU A 115 16.28 11.40 -6.95
N ARG A 116 16.49 11.18 -5.64
CA ARG A 116 17.39 12.01 -4.83
C ARG A 116 18.86 11.93 -5.27
N ARG A 117 19.23 10.83 -5.94
CA ARG A 117 20.57 10.66 -6.51
C ARG A 117 20.72 11.32 -7.88
N ALA A 118 19.62 11.43 -8.63
CA ALA A 118 19.62 11.94 -9.99
C ALA A 118 19.30 13.43 -10.11
N PHE A 119 18.61 14.00 -9.11
CA PHE A 119 18.07 15.36 -9.18
C PHE A 119 18.36 16.18 -7.91
N PRO A 120 18.42 17.50 -8.04
CA PRO A 120 18.53 18.39 -6.88
C PRO A 120 17.29 18.30 -6.01
N SER A 121 17.45 18.58 -4.71
CA SER A 121 16.37 18.50 -3.72
C SER A 121 15.15 19.37 -4.03
N THR A 122 15.30 20.38 -4.89
CA THR A 122 14.21 21.26 -5.34
C THR A 122 13.44 20.72 -6.54
N SER A 123 13.80 19.54 -7.05
CA SER A 123 13.19 18.96 -8.24
C SER A 123 11.69 18.67 -8.08
N GLY A 124 10.89 19.05 -9.07
CA GLY A 124 9.47 18.73 -9.13
C GLY A 124 9.19 17.21 -9.11
N ARG A 125 10.10 16.40 -9.64
CA ARG A 125 9.98 14.93 -9.64
C ARG A 125 10.09 14.35 -8.23
N ILE A 126 11.02 14.87 -7.42
CA ILE A 126 11.13 14.48 -6.00
C ILE A 126 9.87 14.89 -5.24
N ARG A 127 9.38 16.11 -5.49
CA ARG A 127 8.16 16.62 -4.86
C ARG A 127 6.93 15.76 -5.21
N GLU A 128 6.77 15.36 -6.47
CA GLU A 128 5.70 14.46 -6.91
C GLU A 128 5.80 13.10 -6.21
N CYS A 129 6.97 12.52 -6.18
CA CYS A 129 7.21 11.24 -5.52
C CYS A 129 6.90 11.29 -4.02
N LEU A 130 7.36 12.33 -3.32
CA LEU A 130 7.05 12.56 -1.91
C LEU A 130 5.56 12.68 -1.65
N PHE A 131 4.84 13.39 -2.52
CA PHE A 131 3.38 13.52 -2.43
C PHE A 131 2.68 12.16 -2.56
N LYS A 132 3.02 11.36 -3.58
CA LYS A 132 2.48 10.02 -3.81
C LYS A 132 2.83 9.05 -2.68
N LEU A 133 4.08 9.11 -2.20
CA LEU A 133 4.53 8.32 -1.05
C LEU A 133 3.71 8.66 0.21
N SER A 134 3.50 9.95 0.48
CA SER A 134 2.69 10.36 1.63
C SER A 134 1.25 9.86 1.55
N LEU A 135 0.68 9.82 0.34
CA LEU A 135 -0.66 9.28 0.10
C LEU A 135 -0.72 7.78 0.39
N ALA A 136 0.24 7.00 -0.13
CA ALA A 136 0.32 5.57 0.15
C ALA A 136 0.48 5.28 1.65
N GLN A 137 1.34 6.03 2.34
CA GLN A 137 1.55 5.91 3.79
C GLN A 137 0.31 6.26 4.61
N GLU A 138 -0.47 7.25 4.19
CA GLU A 138 -1.74 7.60 4.82
C GLU A 138 -2.74 6.45 4.73
N PHE A 139 -2.85 5.80 3.56
CA PHE A 139 -3.75 4.67 3.36
C PHE A 139 -3.33 3.40 4.11
N VAL A 140 -2.04 3.14 4.28
CA VAL A 140 -1.56 2.09 5.21
C VAL A 140 -2.06 2.39 6.61
N GLY A 141 -1.95 3.62 7.03
CA GLY A 141 -2.66 4.17 8.17
C GLY A 141 -2.18 3.69 9.54
N ASP A 142 -1.08 3.01 9.70
CA ASP A 142 -0.47 2.79 11.01
C ASP A 142 0.24 4.05 11.53
N ASP A 143 0.62 4.05 12.81
CA ASP A 143 1.21 5.25 13.44
C ASP A 143 2.57 5.63 12.82
N GLU A 144 3.33 4.65 12.35
CA GLU A 144 4.65 4.85 11.73
C GLU A 144 4.48 5.48 10.34
N CYS A 145 3.62 4.89 9.52
CA CYS A 145 3.30 5.41 8.19
C CYS A 145 2.66 6.80 8.25
N LEU A 146 1.75 7.08 9.20
CA LEU A 146 1.17 8.41 9.36
C LEU A 146 2.20 9.47 9.76
N ASN A 147 3.18 9.12 10.58
CA ASN A 147 4.28 10.03 10.90
C ASN A 147 5.15 10.30 9.68
N ALA A 148 5.51 9.24 8.95
CA ALA A 148 6.29 9.36 7.72
C ALA A 148 5.55 10.17 6.63
N ALA A 149 4.23 9.99 6.49
CA ALA A 149 3.41 10.79 5.57
C ALA A 149 3.46 12.29 5.90
N VAL A 150 3.39 12.64 7.18
CA VAL A 150 3.53 14.04 7.62
C VAL A 150 4.92 14.58 7.30
N GLU A 151 5.98 13.80 7.52
CA GLU A 151 7.36 14.19 7.21
C GLU A 151 7.55 14.42 5.70
N CYS A 152 7.04 13.52 4.86
CA CYS A 152 7.06 13.69 3.40
C CYS A 152 6.35 14.99 2.97
N MET A 153 5.17 15.28 3.54
CA MET A 153 4.42 16.49 3.21
C MET A 153 5.08 17.76 3.76
N ASP A 154 5.70 17.71 4.94
CA ASP A 154 6.51 18.83 5.46
C ASP A 154 7.68 19.14 4.50
N GLU A 155 8.36 18.10 3.96
CA GLU A 155 9.41 18.27 2.94
C GLU A 155 8.85 18.89 1.66
N VAL A 156 7.70 18.42 1.16
CA VAL A 156 7.03 19.01 -0.02
C VAL A 156 6.75 20.51 0.17
N VAL A 157 6.25 20.92 1.34
CA VAL A 157 6.01 22.33 1.66
C VAL A 157 7.29 23.17 1.56
N MET A 158 8.42 22.61 2.06
CA MET A 158 9.72 23.31 2.01
C MET A 158 10.27 23.49 0.59
N MET A 159 9.86 22.62 -0.35
CA MET A 159 10.27 22.66 -1.76
C MET A 159 9.49 23.66 -2.61
N ILE A 160 8.40 24.23 -2.11
CA ILE A 160 7.53 25.12 -2.86
C ILE A 160 7.85 26.58 -2.52
N ASP A 161 8.22 27.37 -3.55
CA ASP A 161 8.34 28.81 -3.35
C ASP A 161 6.94 29.46 -3.40
N LYS A 162 6.47 29.89 -2.25
CA LYS A 162 5.19 30.58 -2.07
C LYS A 162 4.99 31.80 -2.99
N LYS A 163 6.08 32.41 -3.46
CA LYS A 163 6.00 33.59 -4.34
C LYS A 163 5.83 33.19 -5.80
N VAL A 164 6.31 32.00 -6.16
CA VAL A 164 6.26 31.48 -7.53
C VAL A 164 4.93 30.76 -7.76
N ASP A 165 4.52 29.93 -6.81
CA ASP A 165 3.29 29.13 -6.89
C ASP A 165 2.48 29.21 -5.59
N PRO A 166 1.75 30.32 -5.37
CA PRO A 166 0.99 30.52 -4.14
C PRO A 166 -0.20 29.57 -4.01
N GLU A 167 -0.82 29.14 -5.13
CA GLU A 167 -1.98 28.23 -5.12
C GLU A 167 -1.52 26.83 -4.67
N LEU A 168 -0.52 26.26 -5.32
CA LEU A 168 0.06 24.97 -4.94
C LEU A 168 0.54 24.98 -3.48
N TYR A 169 1.16 26.09 -3.03
CA TYR A 169 1.58 26.21 -1.64
C TYR A 169 0.40 26.09 -0.66
N VAL A 170 -0.71 26.77 -0.95
CA VAL A 170 -1.92 26.71 -0.10
C VAL A 170 -2.51 25.32 -0.08
N ASP A 171 -2.61 24.65 -1.23
CA ASP A 171 -3.17 23.32 -1.36
C ASP A 171 -2.36 22.29 -0.55
N VAL A 172 -1.02 22.33 -0.68
CA VAL A 172 -0.13 21.41 0.03
C VAL A 172 -0.13 21.67 1.54
N VAL A 173 -0.15 22.93 1.97
CA VAL A 173 -0.25 23.28 3.40
C VAL A 173 -1.59 22.83 3.98
N THR A 174 -2.69 22.97 3.24
CA THR A 174 -3.99 22.48 3.66
C THR A 174 -3.98 20.96 3.82
N ARG A 175 -3.46 20.25 2.82
CA ARG A 175 -3.29 18.79 2.89
C ARG A 175 -2.43 18.34 4.07
N LEU A 176 -1.33 19.01 4.34
CA LEU A 176 -0.49 18.75 5.51
C LEU A 176 -1.24 18.96 6.83
N ALA A 177 -2.08 20.00 6.90
CA ALA A 177 -2.91 20.25 8.09
C ALA A 177 -3.92 19.13 8.31
N ASP A 178 -4.54 18.63 7.25
CA ASP A 178 -5.48 17.49 7.30
C ASP A 178 -4.78 16.22 7.78
N LEU A 179 -3.61 15.87 7.26
CA LEU A 179 -2.81 14.75 7.72
C LEU A 179 -2.43 14.86 9.21
N LYS A 180 -2.03 16.05 9.65
CA LYS A 180 -1.73 16.31 11.07
C LYS A 180 -2.97 16.15 11.95
N ASN A 181 -4.15 16.49 11.45
CA ASN A 181 -5.42 16.29 12.17
C ASN A 181 -5.76 14.79 12.23
N VAL A 182 -5.68 14.04 11.14
CA VAL A 182 -5.90 12.59 11.12
C VAL A 182 -5.00 11.89 12.15
N ARG A 183 -3.71 12.21 12.14
CA ARG A 183 -2.73 11.68 13.11
C ARG A 183 -3.13 11.99 14.55
N LYS A 184 -3.58 13.22 14.82
CA LYS A 184 -3.98 13.65 16.15
C LYS A 184 -5.27 12.95 16.65
N GLU A 185 -6.26 12.80 15.77
CA GLU A 185 -7.50 12.09 16.11
C GLU A 185 -7.21 10.62 16.43
N ARG A 186 -6.37 9.97 15.61
CA ARG A 186 -5.97 8.57 15.83
C ARG A 186 -5.21 8.37 17.15
N ALA A 187 -4.34 9.30 17.50
CA ALA A 187 -3.64 9.27 18.79
C ALA A 187 -4.63 9.39 19.98
N LYS A 188 -5.66 10.22 19.84
CA LYS A 188 -6.72 10.34 20.86
C LYS A 188 -7.55 9.06 20.99
N GLU A 189 -7.96 8.47 19.86
CA GLU A 189 -8.72 7.21 19.86
C GLU A 189 -7.93 6.09 20.54
N LYS A 190 -6.65 6.00 20.23
CA LYS A 190 -5.73 5.00 20.82
C LYS A 190 -5.61 5.19 22.34
N GLU A 191 -5.50 6.43 22.80
CA GLU A 191 -5.44 6.70 24.24
C GLU A 191 -6.76 6.41 24.94
N GLN A 192 -7.91 6.71 24.30
CA GLN A 192 -9.24 6.34 24.82
C GLN A 192 -9.40 4.82 24.92
N LEU A 193 -9.00 4.06 23.88
CA LEU A 193 -9.03 2.61 23.91
C LEU A 193 -8.13 2.06 25.03
N ARG A 194 -6.92 2.61 25.18
CA ARG A 194 -6.01 2.23 26.26
C ARG A 194 -6.63 2.48 27.65
N GLY A 195 -7.32 3.59 27.82
CA GLY A 195 -8.09 3.90 29.04
C GLY A 195 -9.15 2.86 29.33
N LEU A 196 -9.99 2.53 28.32
CA LEU A 196 -11.04 1.52 28.43
C LEU A 196 -10.47 0.13 28.78
N PHE A 197 -9.40 -0.30 28.14
CA PHE A 197 -8.76 -1.58 28.47
C PHE A 197 -8.22 -1.62 29.90
N LYS A 198 -7.67 -0.51 30.38
CA LYS A 198 -7.19 -0.40 31.76
C LYS A 198 -8.34 -0.49 32.77
N ASP A 199 -9.47 0.15 32.50
CA ASP A 199 -10.65 0.12 33.36
C ASP A 199 -11.29 -1.29 33.38
N VAL A 200 -11.39 -1.95 32.22
CA VAL A 200 -11.84 -3.35 32.13
C VAL A 200 -10.92 -4.29 32.90
N ALA A 201 -9.60 -4.13 32.77
CA ALA A 201 -8.63 -4.93 33.49
C ALA A 201 -8.75 -4.74 35.03
N ALA A 202 -8.95 -3.50 35.49
CA ALA A 202 -9.18 -3.20 36.90
C ALA A 202 -10.47 -3.86 37.42
N THR A 203 -11.57 -3.75 36.67
CA THR A 203 -12.85 -4.37 37.02
C THR A 203 -12.77 -5.90 37.12
N LEU A 204 -12.03 -6.52 36.18
CA LEU A 204 -11.79 -7.97 36.22
C LEU A 204 -10.94 -8.41 37.41
N GLN A 205 -9.96 -7.60 37.82
CA GLN A 205 -9.16 -7.86 39.01
C GLN A 205 -10.01 -7.74 40.30
N GLU A 206 -10.87 -6.73 40.40
CA GLU A 206 -11.80 -6.58 41.53
C GLU A 206 -12.80 -7.73 41.62
N ALA A 207 -13.36 -8.17 40.48
CA ALA A 207 -14.28 -9.31 40.43
C ALA A 207 -13.58 -10.62 40.80
N GLY A 208 -12.28 -10.78 40.46
CA GLY A 208 -11.48 -11.94 40.82
C GLY A 208 -11.14 -12.01 42.32
N THR A 209 -11.03 -10.87 43.01
CA THR A 209 -10.75 -10.79 44.46
C THR A 209 -11.96 -11.03 45.32
N THR A 210 -13.17 -10.76 44.85
CA THR A 210 -14.44 -10.99 45.57
C THR A 210 -14.92 -12.45 45.50
N SER A 211 -14.31 -13.29 44.67
CA SER A 211 -14.67 -14.73 44.53
C SER A 211 -13.88 -15.67 45.43
N GLY A 212 -13.34 -15.16 46.55
CA GLY A 212 -12.67 -15.96 47.59
C GLY A 212 -13.59 -16.81 48.49
N GLU A 213 -14.91 -16.78 48.28
CA GLU A 213 -15.86 -17.60 48.96
C GLU A 213 -16.05 -18.95 48.26
N LYS A 214 -15.75 -20.02 49.00
CA LYS A 214 -15.80 -21.42 48.65
C LYS A 214 -16.97 -21.78 47.72
N ARG A 215 -16.75 -21.92 46.43
CA ARG A 215 -17.68 -22.68 45.58
C ARG A 215 -17.46 -24.17 45.84
N LYS A 216 -18.35 -24.73 46.65
CA LYS A 216 -18.56 -26.18 46.68
C LYS A 216 -19.17 -26.61 45.37
N ASP A 217 -18.54 -27.57 44.75
CA ASP A 217 -19.08 -28.45 43.71
C ASP A 217 -19.79 -27.79 42.54
N VAL A 218 -18.99 -27.30 41.58
CA VAL A 218 -19.45 -27.14 40.19
C VAL A 218 -18.96 -28.38 39.41
N PRO A 219 -19.87 -29.15 38.76
CA PRO A 219 -19.44 -30.30 37.97
C PRO A 219 -18.52 -29.81 36.85
N VAL A 220 -17.39 -30.50 36.72
CA VAL A 220 -16.34 -30.25 35.72
C VAL A 220 -16.98 -30.11 34.33
N ALA A 221 -16.82 -28.95 33.73
CA ALA A 221 -17.29 -28.67 32.38
C ALA A 221 -16.73 -29.73 31.41
N ASN A 222 -17.62 -30.27 30.62
CA ASN A 222 -17.48 -31.28 29.59
C ASN A 222 -16.09 -31.37 28.98
N ASP A 223 -15.40 -32.48 29.24
CA ASP A 223 -14.21 -32.89 28.55
C ASP A 223 -14.53 -33.22 27.10
N LEU A 224 -14.37 -32.24 26.22
CA LEU A 224 -14.56 -32.37 24.78
C LEU A 224 -13.60 -33.38 24.13
N ASN A 225 -12.52 -33.76 24.82
CA ASN A 225 -11.60 -34.81 24.35
C ASN A 225 -12.22 -36.20 24.34
N GLY A 226 -13.28 -36.46 25.12
CA GLY A 226 -14.05 -37.68 25.08
C GLY A 226 -14.87 -37.87 23.80
N LEU A 227 -15.29 -36.79 23.15
CA LEU A 227 -16.07 -36.79 21.92
C LEU A 227 -15.20 -37.08 20.68
N VAL A 228 -13.95 -36.65 20.65
CA VAL A 228 -13.04 -36.82 19.51
C VAL A 228 -12.58 -38.27 19.35
N LYS A 229 -12.50 -39.05 20.45
CA LYS A 229 -12.06 -40.47 20.41
C LYS A 229 -13.13 -41.45 19.86
N ARG A 230 -14.39 -41.05 19.77
CA ARG A 230 -15.46 -41.92 19.26
C ARG A 230 -15.61 -41.95 17.73
N ARG A 231 -14.95 -41.06 17.01
CA ARG A 231 -15.07 -40.96 15.53
C ARG A 231 -14.01 -41.74 14.73
N LYS A 232 -13.15 -42.53 15.38
CA LYS A 232 -12.11 -43.33 14.71
C LYS A 232 -12.37 -44.87 14.72
N LYS A 233 -13.62 -45.29 14.93
CA LYS A 233 -14.01 -46.71 14.77
C LYS A 233 -15.38 -46.78 14.07
N GLN A 234 -15.39 -46.57 12.80
CA GLN A 234 -16.29 -47.18 11.81
C GLN A 234 -15.62 -47.13 10.45
#